data_ae4f1be019f6a5cd0a887f334735ee15
#
_entry.id   ae4f1be019f6a5cd0a887f334735ee15
#
_cell.length_a   1.000
_cell.length_b   1.000
_cell.length_c   1.000
_cell.angle_alpha   90.00
_cell.angle_beta   90.00
_cell.angle_gamma   90.00
#
_symmetry.space_group_name_H-M   'P 1'
#
loop_
_entity.id
_entity.type
_entity.pdbx_description
1 polymer ?
#
loop_
_entity_poly.entity_id
_entity_poly.type
_entity_poly.pdbx_seq_one_letter_code
_entity_poly.pdbx_strand_id
1 'polypeptide(L)'
;MKKFLSVMISFTLVTSILASGAAVSSAEGVVTALPTIDSTAWQYNSDDNVYYQTGISYCENPADTAYETLAVFVPGTYMNAADNGDGTYTCEINTEAVVGNYTADTAPIVMPINTPGYSAMAALTAYSSFTEYTDEGFVYVHAGCRGRDAGAPAGVTDLKAAVRYLRYTDDVLPGDAECIFTFGMSGGGAQSALMGSTGDSTLYDAYLEEIGAVAGVSDAVLGSMCWCPITNLDTADEAYEWMMGVTRSGLSDEEQQISDRLAEAFAAYINTAGIKDPSGNVLLLAESSDGIYQAGSYYDYMLSVIEGSLNNFLADTEFPYDASSSSGGGMRGGPGNGQGPKMPGGFPGGDGQMPEGESFPGSDGRDLPGDKESYEDIDDITRNEASTGVSLSGTYETAQSYIDALNSNGEWVSYDASTNTVTITSIEDFVLACKSASKNLGAFDQLDGGQGENTLFGYGDGSGAHFDSCLADILAELGSGYTSDYAADLTRQDAVGNTVDIRLNMYTPLYYLLETSDGYQTSTVAKYWRIRTGIAQGDCALSTEMNLALALENDEDVNSVDFETIWGAGHTQAERTGSSTENFISWVHECMAG
;
A
#
# COMPACT_ATOMS: atom_id res chain seq x y z
N MET A 1 -61.86 -2.20 -38.53
CA MET A 1 -62.92 -2.03 -37.52
C MET A 1 -62.30 -2.21 -36.12
N LYS A 2 -62.20 -1.10 -35.38
CA LYS A 2 -62.45 -0.93 -33.92
C LYS A 2 -61.63 -1.82 -32.98
N LYS A 3 -60.98 -1.35 -31.92
CA LYS A 3 -61.21 -0.19 -31.03
C LYS A 3 -59.93 0.21 -30.34
N PHE A 4 -59.68 1.49 -30.18
CA PHE A 4 -58.78 2.17 -29.23
C PHE A 4 -59.19 1.86 -27.77
N LEU A 5 -58.18 1.68 -26.90
CA LEU A 5 -58.33 1.91 -25.48
C LEU A 5 -57.17 2.78 -25.00
N SER A 6 -57.54 3.99 -24.62
CA SER A 6 -56.69 5.05 -24.10
C SER A 6 -56.46 4.78 -22.62
N VAL A 7 -55.20 4.81 -22.14
CA VAL A 7 -54.85 4.91 -20.71
C VAL A 7 -54.21 6.27 -20.50
N MET A 8 -54.88 7.11 -19.75
CA MET A 8 -54.36 8.39 -19.24
C MET A 8 -53.31 8.12 -18.18
N ILE A 9 -52.13 8.65 -18.37
CA ILE A 9 -51.12 8.80 -17.31
C ILE A 9 -51.17 10.24 -16.88
N SER A 10 -51.53 10.46 -15.63
CA SER A 10 -51.49 11.77 -14.97
C SER A 10 -50.03 12.15 -14.67
N PHE A 11 -49.55 13.21 -15.28
CA PHE A 11 -48.34 13.88 -14.89
C PHE A 11 -48.62 14.79 -13.71
N THR A 12 -48.01 14.49 -12.54
CA THR A 12 -47.94 15.42 -11.42
C THR A 12 -46.67 16.26 -11.58
N LEU A 13 -46.88 17.53 -11.86
CA LEU A 13 -45.82 18.53 -11.95
C LEU A 13 -45.36 18.89 -10.51
N VAL A 14 -44.14 18.54 -10.13
CA VAL A 14 -43.51 19.03 -8.88
C VAL A 14 -42.67 20.24 -9.27
N THR A 15 -43.13 21.40 -8.81
CA THR A 15 -42.38 22.66 -8.89
C THR A 15 -41.25 22.64 -7.87
N SER A 16 -40.02 22.64 -8.32
CA SER A 16 -38.84 22.87 -7.50
C SER A 16 -38.72 24.36 -7.14
N ILE A 17 -38.83 24.65 -5.88
CA ILE A 17 -38.46 25.93 -5.29
C ILE A 17 -36.97 25.86 -4.93
N LEU A 18 -36.14 26.62 -5.64
CA LEU A 18 -34.75 26.88 -5.27
C LEU A 18 -34.75 27.78 -4.03
N ALA A 19 -34.42 27.23 -2.87
CA ALA A 19 -34.03 27.97 -1.69
C ALA A 19 -32.52 27.73 -1.48
N SER A 20 -31.72 28.77 -1.73
CA SER A 20 -30.35 28.86 -1.24
C SER A 20 -30.38 28.97 0.27
N GLY A 21 -30.00 27.93 0.97
CA GLY A 21 -29.82 27.86 2.39
C GLY A 21 -28.58 27.06 2.71
N ALA A 22 -27.75 27.61 3.58
CA ALA A 22 -26.52 27.02 4.10
C ALA A 22 -26.70 25.53 4.42
N ALA A 23 -25.76 24.72 3.99
CA ALA A 23 -25.70 23.30 4.31
C ALA A 23 -25.48 23.15 5.83
N VAL A 24 -26.53 22.85 6.54
CA VAL A 24 -26.46 22.18 7.83
C VAL A 24 -26.46 20.70 7.46
N SER A 25 -25.30 20.07 7.53
CA SER A 25 -25.17 18.61 7.44
C SER A 25 -25.87 18.01 8.67
N SER A 26 -27.15 17.74 8.56
CA SER A 26 -27.80 16.79 9.45
C SER A 26 -27.64 15.43 8.78
N ALA A 27 -26.96 14.50 9.45
CA ALA A 27 -26.76 13.11 9.06
C ALA A 27 -28.12 12.35 8.99
N GLU A 28 -28.94 12.65 7.97
CA GLU A 28 -30.10 11.83 7.65
C GLU A 28 -29.59 10.56 6.96
N GLY A 29 -29.47 9.47 7.74
CA GLY A 29 -29.11 8.16 7.22
C GLY A 29 -27.97 7.45 7.96
N VAL A 30 -27.22 8.12 8.83
CA VAL A 30 -26.19 7.47 9.66
C VAL A 30 -26.85 6.56 10.69
N VAL A 31 -26.39 5.29 10.72
CA VAL A 31 -26.88 4.28 11.67
C VAL A 31 -25.70 3.68 12.40
N THR A 32 -25.59 3.94 13.69
CA THR A 32 -24.61 3.32 14.58
C THR A 32 -25.04 3.49 16.05
N ALA A 33 -24.59 2.59 16.93
CA ALA A 33 -24.65 2.74 18.38
C ALA A 33 -23.32 3.23 18.98
N LEU A 34 -22.28 3.45 18.15
CA LEU A 34 -20.99 3.94 18.60
C LEU A 34 -21.14 5.38 19.14
N PRO A 35 -20.47 5.71 20.26
CA PRO A 35 -20.33 7.09 20.68
C PRO A 35 -19.36 7.81 19.71
N THR A 36 -19.54 9.12 19.56
CA THR A 36 -18.50 9.98 18.96
C THR A 36 -17.29 10.04 19.89
N ILE A 37 -16.18 10.58 19.40
CA ILE A 37 -14.97 10.86 20.21
C ILE A 37 -15.36 11.67 21.44
N ASP A 38 -14.93 11.24 22.63
CA ASP A 38 -15.28 11.87 23.90
C ASP A 38 -14.48 13.18 24.08
N SER A 39 -15.15 14.32 23.94
CA SER A 39 -14.53 15.63 24.10
C SER A 39 -13.95 15.88 25.50
N THR A 40 -14.28 15.05 26.50
CA THR A 40 -13.81 15.20 27.88
C THR A 40 -12.66 14.26 28.25
N ALA A 41 -12.23 13.38 27.34
CA ALA A 41 -11.25 12.34 27.62
C ALA A 41 -9.89 12.55 26.90
N TRP A 42 -9.63 13.77 26.43
CA TRP A 42 -8.35 14.08 25.77
C TRP A 42 -7.20 14.03 26.77
N GLN A 43 -6.07 13.46 26.34
CA GLN A 43 -4.79 13.54 27.01
C GLN A 43 -3.90 14.57 26.30
N TYR A 44 -2.90 15.10 27.00
CA TYR A 44 -2.03 16.14 26.43
C TYR A 44 -0.56 15.82 26.69
N ASN A 45 0.23 15.82 25.64
CA ASN A 45 1.68 15.81 25.70
C ASN A 45 2.18 17.26 25.55
N SER A 46 2.79 17.77 26.65
CA SER A 46 3.26 19.16 26.68
C SER A 46 4.59 19.38 25.94
N ASP A 47 5.38 18.34 25.73
CA ASP A 47 6.68 18.43 25.06
C ASP A 47 6.47 18.57 23.54
N ASP A 48 5.49 17.87 23.01
CA ASP A 48 5.14 17.85 21.58
C ASP A 48 3.97 18.80 21.26
N ASN A 49 3.30 19.38 22.26
CA ASN A 49 2.10 20.19 22.10
C ASN A 49 0.99 19.46 21.31
N VAL A 50 0.66 18.22 21.71
CA VAL A 50 -0.30 17.34 21.04
C VAL A 50 -1.37 16.88 22.01
N TYR A 51 -2.66 17.04 21.65
CA TYR A 51 -3.77 16.33 22.29
C TYR A 51 -3.98 14.99 21.60
N TYR A 52 -4.27 13.95 22.37
CA TYR A 52 -4.44 12.62 21.83
C TYR A 52 -5.47 11.80 22.62
N GLN A 53 -6.07 10.83 21.94
CA GLN A 53 -6.83 9.74 22.56
C GLN A 53 -6.43 8.41 21.93
N THR A 54 -6.43 7.34 22.72
CA THR A 54 -6.13 5.98 22.27
C THR A 54 -7.25 5.03 22.65
N GLY A 55 -7.35 3.89 21.96
CA GLY A 55 -8.34 2.85 22.28
C GLY A 55 -9.77 3.23 21.91
N ILE A 56 -9.97 4.06 20.90
CA ILE A 56 -11.27 4.46 20.39
C ILE A 56 -11.80 3.36 19.48
N SER A 57 -12.91 2.71 19.85
CA SER A 57 -13.55 1.71 19.00
C SER A 57 -14.21 2.36 17.78
N TYR A 58 -13.87 1.88 16.58
CA TYR A 58 -14.44 2.34 15.32
C TYR A 58 -15.53 1.40 14.75
N CYS A 59 -15.81 0.29 15.44
CA CYS A 59 -16.88 -0.66 15.11
C CYS A 59 -17.59 -1.15 16.37
N GLU A 60 -18.86 -1.57 16.25
CA GLU A 60 -19.70 -1.97 17.39
C GLU A 60 -19.36 -3.37 17.91
N ASN A 61 -18.88 -4.25 17.00
CA ASN A 61 -18.64 -5.66 17.27
C ASN A 61 -17.22 -6.06 16.84
N PRO A 62 -16.17 -5.49 17.47
CA PRO A 62 -14.80 -5.83 17.09
C PRO A 62 -14.55 -7.34 17.26
N ALA A 63 -13.97 -7.96 16.25
CA ALA A 63 -13.56 -9.35 16.32
C ALA A 63 -12.34 -9.52 17.25
N ASP A 64 -11.43 -8.52 17.27
CA ASP A 64 -10.29 -8.47 18.18
C ASP A 64 -9.96 -7.02 18.58
N THR A 65 -10.23 -6.68 19.84
CA THR A 65 -10.00 -5.34 20.38
C THR A 65 -8.51 -4.95 20.48
N ALA A 66 -7.57 -5.87 20.29
CA ALA A 66 -6.15 -5.55 20.21
C ALA A 66 -5.80 -4.83 18.89
N TYR A 67 -6.63 -4.97 17.88
CA TYR A 67 -6.43 -4.38 16.54
C TYR A 67 -7.52 -3.37 16.20
N GLU A 68 -8.79 -3.66 16.48
CA GLU A 68 -9.94 -2.89 15.97
C GLU A 68 -10.27 -1.67 16.85
N THR A 69 -9.24 -0.87 17.16
CA THR A 69 -9.37 0.47 17.76
C THR A 69 -8.42 1.44 17.07
N LEU A 70 -8.73 2.73 17.17
CA LEU A 70 -7.86 3.78 16.63
C LEU A 70 -7.35 4.71 17.74
N ALA A 71 -6.30 5.43 17.43
CA ALA A 71 -5.75 6.53 18.18
C ALA A 71 -5.68 7.78 17.30
N VAL A 72 -5.98 8.94 17.88
CA VAL A 72 -5.93 10.23 17.19
C VAL A 72 -4.94 11.15 17.88
N PHE A 73 -4.17 11.91 17.09
CA PHE A 73 -3.17 12.87 17.53
C PHE A 73 -3.41 14.19 16.81
N VAL A 74 -3.64 15.24 17.57
CA VAL A 74 -4.12 16.54 17.08
C VAL A 74 -3.15 17.63 17.52
N PRO A 75 -2.70 18.53 16.62
CA PRO A 75 -1.94 19.71 17.01
C PRO A 75 -2.60 20.45 18.15
N GLY A 76 -1.89 20.71 19.24
CA GLY A 76 -2.46 21.32 20.45
C GLY A 76 -3.10 22.68 20.21
N THR A 77 -2.63 23.40 19.20
CA THR A 77 -3.16 24.70 18.78
C THR A 77 -4.62 24.62 18.28
N TYR A 78 -5.06 23.47 17.76
CA TYR A 78 -6.43 23.25 17.28
C TYR A 78 -7.45 23.03 18.40
N MET A 79 -7.01 23.00 19.67
CA MET A 79 -7.87 22.73 20.81
C MET A 79 -7.93 23.89 21.80
N ASN A 80 -9.14 24.26 22.21
CA ASN A 80 -9.41 25.06 23.42
C ASN A 80 -9.68 24.09 24.57
N ALA A 81 -8.71 23.92 25.48
CA ALA A 81 -8.74 22.88 26.48
C ALA A 81 -8.93 23.42 27.90
N ALA A 82 -9.72 22.69 28.71
CA ALA A 82 -9.85 22.89 30.15
C ALA A 82 -9.36 21.63 30.88
N ASP A 83 -8.41 21.79 31.80
CA ASP A 83 -7.88 20.71 32.64
C ASP A 83 -8.96 20.18 33.60
N ASN A 84 -9.24 18.88 33.54
CA ASN A 84 -10.21 18.22 34.41
C ASN A 84 -9.63 17.88 35.78
N GLY A 85 -8.32 18.00 35.98
CA GLY A 85 -7.62 17.77 37.24
C GLY A 85 -7.32 16.28 37.54
N ASP A 86 -7.56 15.38 36.59
CA ASP A 86 -7.28 13.94 36.69
C ASP A 86 -6.31 13.42 35.62
N GLY A 87 -5.71 14.35 34.87
CA GLY A 87 -4.78 14.05 33.75
C GLY A 87 -5.48 14.03 32.40
N THR A 88 -6.77 14.29 32.36
CA THR A 88 -7.54 14.48 31.11
C THR A 88 -7.93 15.94 30.92
N TYR A 89 -8.37 16.26 29.72
CA TYR A 89 -8.81 17.60 29.30
C TYR A 89 -10.17 17.52 28.61
N THR A 90 -11.02 18.51 28.91
CA THR A 90 -12.19 18.80 28.08
C THR A 90 -11.78 19.75 26.99
N CYS A 91 -11.91 19.33 25.73
CA CYS A 91 -11.48 20.12 24.58
C CYS A 91 -12.68 20.51 23.69
N GLU A 92 -12.64 21.74 23.19
CA GLU A 92 -13.46 22.24 22.11
C GLU A 92 -12.56 22.61 20.93
N ILE A 93 -13.05 22.40 19.69
CA ILE A 93 -12.27 22.74 18.48
C ILE A 93 -12.06 24.24 18.41
N ASN A 94 -10.83 24.68 18.18
CA ASN A 94 -10.45 26.06 17.95
C ASN A 94 -10.40 26.34 16.43
N THR A 95 -11.55 26.69 15.85
CA THR A 95 -11.68 26.92 14.41
C THR A 95 -10.93 28.16 13.89
N GLU A 96 -10.50 29.05 14.78
CA GLU A 96 -9.71 30.26 14.44
C GLU A 96 -8.19 29.95 14.39
N ALA A 97 -7.77 28.80 14.92
CA ALA A 97 -6.36 28.43 14.99
C ALA A 97 -5.83 27.98 13.63
N VAL A 98 -4.55 28.31 13.39
CA VAL A 98 -3.83 27.91 12.18
C VAL A 98 -2.51 27.27 12.57
N VAL A 99 -2.21 26.10 11.98
CA VAL A 99 -0.90 25.43 12.04
C VAL A 99 -0.44 25.18 10.60
N GLY A 100 0.75 25.61 10.25
CA GLY A 100 1.20 25.56 8.86
C GLY A 100 0.22 26.31 7.93
N ASN A 101 -0.39 25.61 7.01
CA ASN A 101 -1.33 26.14 6.03
C ASN A 101 -2.81 25.87 6.36
N TYR A 102 -3.11 25.21 7.50
CA TYR A 102 -4.43 24.67 7.78
C TYR A 102 -5.06 25.23 9.04
N THR A 103 -6.37 25.34 9.01
CA THR A 103 -7.20 25.52 10.21
C THR A 103 -7.62 24.15 10.74
N ALA A 104 -8.21 24.11 11.94
CA ALA A 104 -8.75 22.88 12.49
C ALA A 104 -9.79 22.21 11.58
N ASP A 105 -10.53 22.98 10.79
CA ASP A 105 -11.60 22.47 9.89
C ASP A 105 -11.08 22.09 8.48
N THR A 106 -9.82 22.38 8.16
CA THR A 106 -9.24 22.13 6.82
C THR A 106 -7.98 21.27 6.85
N ALA A 107 -7.58 20.85 8.03
CA ALA A 107 -6.38 20.04 8.20
C ALA A 107 -6.57 18.64 7.58
N PRO A 108 -5.64 18.17 6.75
CA PRO A 108 -5.71 16.82 6.24
C PRO A 108 -5.52 15.79 7.38
N ILE A 109 -6.19 14.66 7.25
CA ILE A 109 -6.02 13.50 8.12
C ILE A 109 -5.11 12.51 7.41
N VAL A 110 -4.04 12.08 8.08
CA VAL A 110 -3.10 11.10 7.53
C VAL A 110 -3.17 9.79 8.31
N MET A 111 -3.27 8.68 7.60
CA MET A 111 -3.42 7.33 8.16
C MET A 111 -2.35 6.40 7.62
N PRO A 112 -1.34 6.01 8.44
CA PRO A 112 -0.38 4.99 8.06
C PRO A 112 -1.04 3.61 7.99
N ILE A 113 -0.56 2.79 7.07
CA ILE A 113 -0.90 1.38 6.97
C ILE A 113 0.40 0.58 7.04
N ASN A 114 0.76 0.17 8.25
CA ASN A 114 1.98 -0.59 8.51
C ASN A 114 1.67 -2.08 8.71
N THR A 115 1.50 -2.78 7.61
CA THR A 115 1.09 -4.19 7.56
C THR A 115 2.03 -5.01 6.67
N PRO A 116 3.33 -5.11 7.00
CA PRO A 116 4.30 -5.84 6.18
C PRO A 116 3.84 -7.29 5.97
N GLY A 117 3.88 -7.76 4.70
CA GLY A 117 3.35 -9.08 4.33
C GLY A 117 1.89 -9.30 4.74
N TYR A 118 1.08 -8.22 4.78
CA TYR A 118 -0.31 -8.21 5.24
C TYR A 118 -0.52 -8.64 6.71
N SER A 119 0.49 -8.47 7.56
CA SER A 119 0.35 -8.72 9.01
C SER A 119 -0.66 -7.76 9.64
N ALA A 120 -1.15 -8.10 10.82
CA ALA A 120 -1.99 -7.18 11.59
C ALA A 120 -1.19 -5.95 12.03
N MET A 121 -1.85 -4.79 12.10
CA MET A 121 -1.34 -3.58 12.71
C MET A 121 -2.00 -3.40 14.08
N ALA A 122 -1.19 -3.48 15.15
CA ALA A 122 -1.71 -3.36 16.49
C ALA A 122 -2.22 -1.94 16.77
N ALA A 123 -3.28 -1.83 17.59
CA ALA A 123 -3.77 -0.56 18.07
C ALA A 123 -2.78 0.09 19.05
N LEU A 124 -2.66 1.41 19.01
CA LEU A 124 -1.86 2.15 19.99
C LEU A 124 -2.59 2.24 21.33
N THR A 125 -1.89 1.89 22.41
CA THR A 125 -2.41 1.93 23.78
C THR A 125 -1.79 3.03 24.63
N ALA A 126 -0.82 3.77 24.08
CA ALA A 126 -0.09 4.85 24.74
C ALA A 126 0.29 5.93 23.74
N TYR A 127 0.74 7.06 24.25
CA TYR A 127 1.30 8.13 23.44
C TYR A 127 2.52 7.67 22.65
N SER A 128 2.55 8.08 21.39
CA SER A 128 3.72 8.04 20.53
C SER A 128 3.86 9.40 19.84
N SER A 129 5.09 9.84 19.58
CA SER A 129 5.32 11.13 18.92
C SER A 129 5.19 10.99 17.42
N PHE A 130 4.41 11.89 16.83
CA PHE A 130 4.21 12.03 15.39
C PHE A 130 4.32 13.49 14.99
N THR A 131 5.29 14.19 15.59
CA THR A 131 5.48 15.64 15.40
C THR A 131 5.82 16.01 13.96
N GLU A 132 6.43 15.11 13.20
CA GLU A 132 6.68 15.28 11.77
C GLU A 132 5.39 15.60 10.98
N TYR A 133 4.23 15.10 11.44
CA TYR A 133 2.93 15.40 10.82
C TYR A 133 2.17 16.51 11.55
N THR A 134 2.15 16.46 12.89
CA THR A 134 1.35 17.41 13.66
C THR A 134 1.93 18.82 13.65
N ASP A 135 3.25 19.00 13.51
CA ASP A 135 3.89 20.32 13.35
C ASP A 135 3.58 20.96 11.99
N GLU A 136 3.26 20.15 10.98
CA GLU A 136 2.78 20.64 9.66
C GLU A 136 1.28 20.93 9.63
N GLY A 137 0.59 20.69 10.75
CA GLY A 137 -0.84 20.95 10.92
C GLY A 137 -1.74 19.79 10.50
N PHE A 138 -1.20 18.59 10.28
CA PHE A 138 -1.98 17.40 9.98
C PHE A 138 -2.56 16.79 11.25
N VAL A 139 -3.69 16.13 11.12
CA VAL A 139 -4.21 15.22 12.13
C VAL A 139 -3.71 13.81 11.81
N TYR A 140 -3.03 13.19 12.75
CA TYR A 140 -2.51 11.84 12.57
C TYR A 140 -3.44 10.83 13.22
N VAL A 141 -3.85 9.81 12.46
CA VAL A 141 -4.74 8.75 12.95
C VAL A 141 -4.07 7.39 12.75
N HIS A 142 -3.83 6.69 13.84
CA HIS A 142 -3.38 5.31 13.81
C HIS A 142 -4.59 4.38 14.02
N ALA A 143 -5.03 3.75 12.95
CA ALA A 143 -6.12 2.76 13.02
C ALA A 143 -5.50 1.36 13.02
N GLY A 144 -5.57 0.66 14.15
CA GLY A 144 -5.21 -0.75 14.18
C GLY A 144 -6.11 -1.56 13.25
N CYS A 145 -5.62 -2.65 12.67
CA CYS A 145 -6.41 -3.53 11.80
C CYS A 145 -5.94 -4.97 11.88
N ARG A 146 -6.85 -5.90 11.63
CA ARG A 146 -6.53 -7.32 11.51
C ARG A 146 -5.66 -7.58 10.29
N GLY A 147 -4.87 -8.64 10.34
CA GLY A 147 -3.97 -9.04 9.26
C GLY A 147 -4.41 -10.29 8.53
N ARG A 148 -3.48 -10.84 7.72
CA ARG A 148 -3.66 -12.03 6.90
C ARG A 148 -4.19 -13.25 7.68
N ASP A 149 -3.85 -13.37 8.98
CA ASP A 149 -4.31 -14.48 9.80
C ASP A 149 -5.84 -14.49 10.03
N ALA A 150 -6.50 -13.34 9.84
CA ALA A 150 -7.95 -13.23 9.84
C ALA A 150 -8.59 -13.53 8.46
N GLY A 151 -7.77 -13.63 7.43
CA GLY A 151 -8.22 -13.81 6.04
C GLY A 151 -8.72 -12.53 5.38
N ALA A 152 -8.46 -12.38 4.06
CA ALA A 152 -9.04 -11.30 3.28
C ALA A 152 -10.59 -11.40 3.30
N PRO A 153 -11.32 -10.28 3.41
CA PRO A 153 -10.85 -8.90 3.34
C PRO A 153 -10.68 -8.19 4.70
N ALA A 154 -10.47 -8.91 5.81
CA ALA A 154 -10.58 -8.37 7.18
C ALA A 154 -9.78 -7.07 7.40
N GLY A 155 -8.50 -7.01 7.01
CA GLY A 155 -7.66 -5.82 7.26
C GLY A 155 -8.17 -4.57 6.56
N VAL A 156 -8.56 -4.67 5.28
CA VAL A 156 -9.13 -3.52 4.54
C VAL A 156 -10.52 -3.16 5.07
N THR A 157 -11.33 -4.14 5.48
CA THR A 157 -12.62 -3.89 6.14
C THR A 157 -12.46 -3.04 7.40
N ASP A 158 -11.45 -3.34 8.22
CA ASP A 158 -11.16 -2.60 9.45
C ASP A 158 -10.76 -1.15 9.15
N LEU A 159 -9.86 -0.96 8.17
CA LEU A 159 -9.44 0.38 7.74
C LEU A 159 -10.61 1.21 7.18
N LYS A 160 -11.49 0.59 6.39
CA LYS A 160 -12.73 1.21 5.90
C LYS A 160 -13.66 1.60 7.05
N ALA A 161 -13.84 0.73 8.05
CA ALA A 161 -14.62 1.04 9.23
C ALA A 161 -14.05 2.21 10.02
N ALA A 162 -12.71 2.32 10.13
CA ALA A 162 -12.05 3.46 10.74
C ALA A 162 -12.31 4.77 9.98
N VAL A 163 -12.24 4.78 8.65
CA VAL A 163 -12.58 5.96 7.82
C VAL A 163 -14.05 6.36 8.02
N ARG A 164 -14.98 5.40 8.01
CA ARG A 164 -16.40 5.67 8.29
C ARG A 164 -16.61 6.29 9.67
N TYR A 165 -15.86 5.80 10.68
CA TYR A 165 -15.94 6.36 12.03
C TYR A 165 -15.39 7.79 12.10
N LEU A 166 -14.28 8.10 11.42
CA LEU A 166 -13.74 9.46 11.36
C LEU A 166 -14.76 10.44 10.76
N ARG A 167 -15.44 10.07 9.68
CA ARG A 167 -16.51 10.89 9.10
C ARG A 167 -17.72 11.05 10.01
N TYR A 168 -18.06 10.00 10.76
CA TYR A 168 -19.14 10.06 11.75
C TYR A 168 -18.82 11.04 12.88
N THR A 169 -17.54 11.19 13.23
CA THR A 169 -17.09 12.02 14.35
C THR A 169 -16.53 13.37 13.94
N ASP A 170 -16.64 13.76 12.69
CA ASP A 170 -16.04 14.95 12.09
C ASP A 170 -16.38 16.25 12.84
N ASP A 171 -17.62 16.39 13.31
CA ASP A 171 -18.07 17.55 14.10
C ASP A 171 -17.33 17.75 15.45
N VAL A 172 -16.63 16.74 15.96
CA VAL A 172 -15.96 16.74 17.28
C VAL A 172 -14.46 16.41 17.22
N LEU A 173 -13.92 16.17 16.03
CA LEU A 173 -12.51 15.91 15.75
C LEU A 173 -11.97 17.04 14.85
N PRO A 174 -10.88 17.74 15.20
CA PRO A 174 -10.16 18.55 14.23
C PRO A 174 -9.67 17.73 13.05
N GLY A 175 -9.67 18.32 11.88
CA GLY A 175 -9.36 17.70 10.60
C GLY A 175 -10.57 17.72 9.69
N ASP A 176 -10.33 17.55 8.40
CA ASP A 176 -11.36 17.41 7.38
C ASP A 176 -11.46 15.93 7.00
N ALA A 177 -12.51 15.24 7.44
CA ALA A 177 -12.71 13.83 7.15
C ALA A 177 -13.01 13.51 5.67
N GLU A 178 -13.19 14.53 4.82
CA GLU A 178 -13.18 14.39 3.36
C GLU A 178 -11.75 14.42 2.79
N CYS A 179 -10.75 14.83 3.58
CA CYS A 179 -9.35 14.98 3.21
C CYS A 179 -8.46 13.93 3.89
N ILE A 180 -8.81 12.65 3.77
CA ILE A 180 -8.04 11.53 4.33
C ILE A 180 -7.03 11.03 3.29
N PHE A 181 -5.77 10.90 3.73
CA PHE A 181 -4.66 10.33 2.95
C PHE A 181 -4.14 9.06 3.64
N THR A 182 -4.11 7.96 2.91
CA THR A 182 -3.49 6.72 3.38
C THR A 182 -2.10 6.55 2.80
N PHE A 183 -1.21 5.89 3.53
CA PHE A 183 0.14 5.60 3.05
C PHE A 183 0.70 4.32 3.66
N GLY A 184 1.48 3.59 2.88
CA GLY A 184 2.07 2.33 3.35
C GLY A 184 3.10 1.76 2.38
N MET A 185 3.80 0.73 2.84
CA MET A 185 4.81 0.01 2.08
C MET A 185 4.49 -1.48 2.00
N SER A 186 4.86 -2.16 0.90
CA SER A 186 4.69 -3.61 0.74
C SER A 186 3.22 -4.04 0.86
N GLY A 187 2.88 -4.94 1.80
CA GLY A 187 1.49 -5.26 2.13
C GLY A 187 0.69 -4.04 2.59
N GLY A 188 1.31 -3.10 3.33
CA GLY A 188 0.70 -1.82 3.69
C GLY A 188 0.48 -0.90 2.49
N GLY A 189 1.43 -0.89 1.54
CA GLY A 189 1.28 -0.20 0.26
C GLY A 189 0.15 -0.76 -0.57
N ALA A 190 0.00 -2.09 -0.59
CA ALA A 190 -1.13 -2.76 -1.23
C ALA A 190 -2.46 -2.38 -0.59
N GLN A 191 -2.54 -2.39 0.75
CA GLN A 191 -3.76 -1.98 1.45
C GLN A 191 -4.05 -0.48 1.29
N SER A 192 -3.02 0.39 1.20
CA SER A 192 -3.22 1.79 0.82
C SER A 192 -3.79 1.92 -0.59
N ALA A 193 -3.27 1.15 -1.57
CA ALA A 193 -3.82 1.10 -2.92
C ALA A 193 -5.28 0.62 -2.94
N LEU A 194 -5.62 -0.37 -2.10
CA LEU A 194 -7.00 -0.84 -1.94
C LEU A 194 -7.89 0.22 -1.32
N MET A 195 -7.46 0.92 -0.27
CA MET A 195 -8.23 2.04 0.28
C MET A 195 -8.50 3.12 -0.76
N GLY A 196 -7.52 3.41 -1.62
CA GLY A 196 -7.67 4.38 -2.71
C GLY A 196 -8.57 3.92 -3.86
N SER A 197 -8.63 2.62 -4.16
CA SER A 197 -9.35 2.09 -5.33
C SER A 197 -10.73 1.51 -5.03
N THR A 198 -11.04 1.21 -3.76
CA THR A 198 -12.25 0.45 -3.39
C THR A 198 -13.26 1.24 -2.55
N GLY A 199 -13.14 2.57 -2.50
CA GLY A 199 -14.07 3.40 -1.74
C GLY A 199 -15.53 3.09 -2.07
N ASP A 200 -16.36 2.91 -1.05
CA ASP A 200 -17.80 2.60 -1.16
C ASP A 200 -18.14 1.33 -1.97
N SER A 201 -17.18 0.44 -2.21
CA SER A 201 -17.44 -0.81 -2.91
C SER A 201 -18.38 -1.71 -2.10
N THR A 202 -19.48 -2.10 -2.73
CA THR A 202 -20.51 -2.96 -2.09
C THR A 202 -20.02 -4.39 -1.80
N LEU A 203 -18.88 -4.80 -2.35
CA LEU A 203 -18.28 -6.09 -2.02
C LEU A 203 -17.89 -6.19 -0.54
N TYR A 204 -17.63 -5.06 0.12
CA TYR A 204 -17.27 -4.99 1.54
C TYR A 204 -18.49 -4.89 2.49
N ASP A 205 -19.70 -4.62 1.99
CA ASP A 205 -20.86 -4.30 2.84
C ASP A 205 -21.15 -5.37 3.88
N ALA A 206 -21.14 -6.64 3.50
CA ALA A 206 -21.44 -7.74 4.43
C ALA A 206 -20.41 -7.87 5.56
N TYR A 207 -19.14 -7.61 5.27
CA TYR A 207 -18.05 -7.66 6.26
C TYR A 207 -18.08 -6.42 7.18
N LEU A 208 -18.39 -5.25 6.64
CA LEU A 208 -18.58 -4.02 7.41
C LEU A 208 -19.80 -4.11 8.34
N GLU A 209 -20.88 -4.74 7.88
CA GLU A 209 -22.07 -5.01 8.70
C GLU A 209 -21.74 -6.01 9.83
N GLU A 210 -20.94 -7.05 9.57
CA GLU A 210 -20.57 -8.06 10.56
C GLU A 210 -19.83 -7.44 11.76
N ILE A 211 -18.88 -6.54 11.52
CA ILE A 211 -18.14 -5.84 12.59
C ILE A 211 -18.92 -4.64 13.16
N GLY A 212 -20.08 -4.30 12.59
CA GLY A 212 -20.88 -3.16 13.04
C GLY A 212 -20.17 -1.83 12.76
N ALA A 213 -19.62 -1.65 11.56
CA ALA A 213 -19.08 -0.37 11.11
C ALA A 213 -20.21 0.66 10.96
N VAL A 214 -19.88 1.95 11.07
CA VAL A 214 -20.84 3.03 10.88
C VAL A 214 -21.46 2.91 9.49
N ALA A 215 -22.78 2.83 9.42
CA ALA A 215 -23.52 2.73 8.17
C ALA A 215 -24.00 4.11 7.68
N GLY A 216 -24.17 4.26 6.37
CA GLY A 216 -24.67 5.49 5.74
C GLY A 216 -23.65 6.60 5.58
N VAL A 217 -22.36 6.31 5.77
CA VAL A 217 -21.23 7.20 5.49
C VAL A 217 -20.24 6.51 4.54
N SER A 218 -19.52 7.32 3.75
CA SER A 218 -18.52 6.83 2.80
C SER A 218 -17.25 6.35 3.51
N ASP A 219 -16.54 5.38 2.91
CA ASP A 219 -15.17 4.99 3.29
C ASP A 219 -14.11 5.35 2.23
N ALA A 220 -14.46 6.15 1.22
CA ALA A 220 -13.52 6.63 0.22
C ALA A 220 -12.48 7.56 0.84
N VAL A 221 -11.24 7.54 0.34
CA VAL A 221 -10.16 8.43 0.76
C VAL A 221 -9.81 9.42 -0.34
N LEU A 222 -9.19 10.54 0.01
CA LEU A 222 -8.82 11.56 -0.97
C LEU A 222 -7.54 11.20 -1.72
N GLY A 223 -6.56 10.63 -1.03
CA GLY A 223 -5.29 10.27 -1.62
C GLY A 223 -4.69 8.98 -1.06
N SER A 224 -3.89 8.30 -1.88
CA SER A 224 -3.20 7.07 -1.55
C SER A 224 -1.73 7.15 -1.96
N MET A 225 -0.84 6.94 -0.99
CA MET A 225 0.59 6.79 -1.22
C MET A 225 1.01 5.34 -1.02
N CYS A 226 1.75 4.78 -2.01
CA CYS A 226 2.13 3.38 -2.05
C CYS A 226 3.63 3.24 -2.34
N TRP A 227 4.40 2.70 -1.39
CA TRP A 227 5.77 2.25 -1.65
C TRP A 227 5.78 0.74 -1.91
N CYS A 228 6.35 0.33 -3.02
CA CYS A 228 6.48 -1.09 -3.42
C CYS A 228 5.20 -1.91 -3.14
N PRO A 229 4.01 -1.48 -3.58
CA PRO A 229 2.76 -2.15 -3.26
C PRO A 229 2.73 -3.57 -3.84
N ILE A 230 2.53 -4.58 -3.00
CA ILE A 230 2.31 -5.96 -3.42
C ILE A 230 0.80 -6.14 -3.65
N THR A 231 0.35 -5.88 -4.86
CA THR A 231 -1.08 -5.87 -5.22
C THR A 231 -1.34 -6.57 -6.55
N ASN A 232 -2.59 -6.60 -7.03
CA ASN A 232 -3.01 -7.31 -8.23
C ASN A 232 -2.61 -8.80 -8.19
N LEU A 233 -2.94 -9.45 -7.06
CA LEU A 233 -2.55 -10.83 -6.78
C LEU A 233 -3.25 -11.84 -7.70
N ASP A 234 -4.26 -11.41 -8.44
CA ASP A 234 -4.96 -12.19 -9.47
C ASP A 234 -4.12 -12.54 -10.69
N THR A 235 -2.99 -11.84 -10.88
CA THR A 235 -2.07 -12.03 -12.02
C THR A 235 -0.61 -11.89 -11.59
N ALA A 236 -0.34 -11.90 -10.29
CA ALA A 236 0.98 -11.65 -9.76
C ALA A 236 1.97 -12.79 -10.03
N ASP A 237 1.52 -14.04 -10.02
CA ASP A 237 2.34 -15.21 -10.34
C ASP A 237 2.78 -15.21 -11.80
N GLU A 238 1.86 -14.92 -12.71
CA GLU A 238 2.10 -14.81 -14.13
C GLU A 238 3.07 -13.66 -14.44
N ALA A 239 2.84 -12.50 -13.84
CA ALA A 239 3.70 -11.33 -13.98
C ALA A 239 5.12 -11.58 -13.48
N TYR A 240 5.23 -12.29 -12.36
CA TYR A 240 6.51 -12.66 -11.77
C TYR A 240 7.31 -13.59 -12.69
N GLU A 241 6.69 -14.63 -13.22
CA GLU A 241 7.37 -15.56 -14.13
C GLU A 241 7.69 -14.90 -15.47
N TRP A 242 6.82 -14.05 -16.01
CA TRP A 242 7.11 -13.31 -17.24
C TRP A 242 8.37 -12.43 -17.11
N MET A 243 8.55 -11.75 -15.98
CA MET A 243 9.68 -10.87 -15.77
C MET A 243 10.92 -11.60 -15.25
N MET A 244 10.78 -12.44 -14.23
CA MET A 244 11.89 -13.01 -13.47
C MET A 244 12.14 -14.50 -13.70
N GLY A 245 11.28 -15.18 -14.42
CA GLY A 245 11.43 -16.60 -14.73
C GLY A 245 12.76 -16.95 -15.39
N VAL A 246 13.29 -16.06 -16.23
CA VAL A 246 14.61 -16.19 -16.88
C VAL A 246 15.77 -16.30 -15.88
N THR A 247 15.62 -15.82 -14.65
CA THR A 247 16.65 -15.91 -13.60
C THR A 247 16.58 -17.19 -12.80
N ARG A 248 15.56 -18.02 -12.99
CA ARG A 248 15.40 -19.28 -12.27
C ARG A 248 16.45 -20.30 -12.73
N SER A 249 16.88 -21.13 -11.80
CA SER A 249 17.81 -22.22 -12.08
C SER A 249 17.46 -23.46 -11.26
N GLY A 250 17.74 -24.63 -11.82
CA GLY A 250 17.55 -25.91 -11.12
C GLY A 250 16.12 -26.40 -11.04
N LEU A 251 15.19 -25.83 -11.84
CA LEU A 251 13.82 -26.31 -11.96
C LEU A 251 13.79 -27.74 -12.54
N SER A 252 12.84 -28.54 -12.12
CA SER A 252 12.45 -29.79 -12.80
C SER A 252 11.74 -29.48 -14.13
N ASP A 253 11.59 -30.50 -14.99
CA ASP A 253 10.87 -30.32 -16.27
C ASP A 253 9.41 -29.86 -16.08
N GLU A 254 8.75 -30.28 -14.99
CA GLU A 254 7.39 -29.85 -14.67
C GLU A 254 7.38 -28.39 -14.20
N GLU A 255 8.27 -28.01 -13.28
CA GLU A 255 8.38 -26.63 -12.78
C GLU A 255 8.73 -25.65 -13.91
N GLN A 256 9.61 -26.04 -14.84
CA GLN A 256 9.91 -25.21 -16.01
C GLN A 256 8.67 -25.01 -16.89
N GLN A 257 7.87 -26.05 -17.11
CA GLN A 257 6.63 -25.94 -17.88
C GLN A 257 5.61 -25.03 -17.17
N ILE A 258 5.52 -25.07 -15.85
CA ILE A 258 4.64 -24.18 -15.07
C ILE A 258 5.11 -22.73 -15.24
N SER A 259 6.42 -22.44 -15.05
CA SER A 259 7.00 -21.11 -15.20
C SER A 259 6.77 -20.54 -16.60
N ASP A 260 7.04 -21.33 -17.65
CA ASP A 260 6.85 -20.92 -19.05
C ASP A 260 5.37 -20.58 -19.33
N ARG A 261 4.44 -21.38 -18.82
CA ARG A 261 3.00 -21.19 -19.04
C ARG A 261 2.42 -20.03 -18.28
N LEU A 262 2.92 -19.75 -17.07
CA LEU A 262 2.56 -18.53 -16.32
C LEU A 262 3.03 -17.29 -17.10
N ALA A 263 4.24 -17.30 -17.63
CA ALA A 263 4.73 -16.19 -18.46
C ALA A 263 3.90 -15.98 -19.74
N GLU A 264 3.46 -17.07 -20.41
CA GLU A 264 2.52 -17.01 -21.53
C GLU A 264 1.16 -16.44 -21.13
N ALA A 265 0.65 -16.86 -19.95
CA ALA A 265 -0.63 -16.39 -19.42
C ALA A 265 -0.60 -14.90 -19.10
N PHE A 266 0.52 -14.38 -18.57
CA PHE A 266 0.67 -12.93 -18.38
C PHE A 266 0.55 -12.15 -19.68
N ALA A 267 1.16 -12.62 -20.75
CA ALA A 267 1.06 -11.96 -22.06
C ALA A 267 -0.38 -11.99 -22.61
N ALA A 268 -1.09 -13.11 -22.41
CA ALA A 268 -2.49 -13.22 -22.77
C ALA A 268 -3.37 -12.25 -21.94
N TYR A 269 -3.09 -12.13 -20.64
CA TYR A 269 -3.75 -11.15 -19.77
C TYR A 269 -3.53 -9.72 -20.27
N ILE A 270 -2.28 -9.28 -20.46
CA ILE A 270 -1.98 -7.92 -20.97
C ILE A 270 -2.73 -7.62 -22.26
N ASN A 271 -2.78 -8.59 -23.18
CA ASN A 271 -3.45 -8.44 -24.49
C ASN A 271 -4.98 -8.37 -24.39
N THR A 272 -5.56 -8.71 -23.25
CA THR A 272 -7.02 -8.67 -23.02
C THR A 272 -7.44 -7.66 -21.97
N ALA A 273 -6.54 -7.26 -21.06
CA ALA A 273 -6.81 -6.32 -19.96
C ALA A 273 -7.14 -4.89 -20.43
N GLY A 274 -6.70 -4.51 -21.65
CA GLY A 274 -6.98 -3.18 -22.18
C GLY A 274 -6.19 -2.07 -21.52
N ILE A 275 -5.03 -2.37 -20.93
CA ILE A 275 -4.12 -1.38 -20.33
C ILE A 275 -3.67 -0.39 -21.39
N LYS A 276 -3.70 0.90 -21.07
CA LYS A 276 -3.39 2.00 -21.98
C LYS A 276 -2.17 2.79 -21.51
N ASP A 277 -1.44 3.36 -22.46
CA ASP A 277 -0.43 4.38 -22.14
C ASP A 277 -1.10 5.71 -21.70
N PRO A 278 -0.35 6.71 -21.20
CA PRO A 278 -0.90 8.01 -20.81
C PRO A 278 -1.55 8.80 -21.96
N SER A 279 -1.37 8.37 -23.22
CA SER A 279 -2.01 8.92 -24.41
C SER A 279 -3.30 8.20 -24.79
N GLY A 280 -3.69 7.17 -24.04
CA GLY A 280 -4.90 6.36 -24.29
C GLY A 280 -4.73 5.25 -25.32
N ASN A 281 -3.51 4.92 -25.74
CA ASN A 281 -3.27 3.82 -26.68
C ASN A 281 -3.16 2.50 -25.91
N VAL A 282 -3.88 1.47 -26.37
CA VAL A 282 -3.81 0.14 -25.78
C VAL A 282 -2.41 -0.46 -25.96
N LEU A 283 -1.83 -0.93 -24.89
CA LEU A 283 -0.53 -1.59 -24.84
C LEU A 283 -0.69 -3.09 -25.04
N LEU A 284 0.18 -3.68 -25.88
CA LEU A 284 0.11 -5.09 -26.25
C LEU A 284 1.51 -5.73 -26.18
N LEU A 285 1.56 -7.00 -25.78
CA LEU A 285 2.72 -7.86 -25.91
C LEU A 285 2.64 -8.69 -27.19
N ALA A 286 3.79 -8.88 -27.85
CA ALA A 286 3.92 -9.67 -29.07
C ALA A 286 5.07 -10.67 -28.92
N GLU A 287 4.99 -11.78 -29.68
CA GLU A 287 6.08 -12.74 -29.78
C GLU A 287 7.32 -12.09 -30.41
N SER A 288 8.51 -12.46 -29.93
CA SER A 288 9.79 -12.07 -30.51
C SER A 288 10.56 -13.29 -31.02
N SER A 289 11.66 -13.02 -31.76
CA SER A 289 12.54 -14.08 -32.24
C SER A 289 13.35 -14.76 -31.13
N ASP A 290 13.50 -14.06 -30.00
CA ASP A 290 14.44 -14.43 -28.92
C ASP A 290 13.74 -14.94 -27.66
N GLY A 291 12.41 -14.95 -27.67
CA GLY A 291 11.62 -15.43 -26.55
C GLY A 291 10.13 -15.11 -26.68
N ILE A 292 9.34 -15.71 -25.78
CA ILE A 292 7.89 -15.54 -25.77
C ILE A 292 7.59 -14.11 -25.31
N TYR A 293 6.86 -13.34 -26.14
CA TYR A 293 6.28 -12.04 -25.81
C TYR A 293 7.30 -10.98 -25.30
N GLN A 294 8.49 -10.95 -25.90
CA GLN A 294 9.51 -9.93 -25.63
C GLN A 294 9.52 -8.81 -26.69
N ALA A 295 8.38 -8.41 -27.13
CA ALA A 295 8.18 -7.32 -28.08
C ALA A 295 6.79 -6.68 -27.90
N GLY A 296 6.55 -5.59 -28.62
CA GLY A 296 5.26 -4.90 -28.64
C GLY A 296 5.25 -3.66 -27.75
N SER A 297 4.15 -2.90 -27.84
CA SER A 297 4.04 -1.59 -27.20
C SER A 297 4.11 -1.63 -25.67
N TYR A 298 3.64 -2.71 -25.05
CA TYR A 298 3.76 -2.89 -23.60
C TYR A 298 5.22 -3.11 -23.19
N TYR A 299 5.95 -3.96 -23.94
CA TYR A 299 7.37 -4.19 -23.72
C TYR A 299 8.18 -2.90 -23.89
N ASP A 300 7.94 -2.16 -24.99
CA ASP A 300 8.62 -0.91 -25.27
C ASP A 300 8.35 0.15 -24.19
N TYR A 301 7.12 0.20 -23.67
CA TYR A 301 6.76 1.11 -22.57
C TYR A 301 7.51 0.76 -21.28
N MET A 302 7.50 -0.51 -20.87
CA MET A 302 8.23 -0.96 -19.68
C MET A 302 9.73 -0.71 -19.80
N LEU A 303 10.32 -0.97 -20.98
CA LEU A 303 11.74 -0.67 -21.23
C LEU A 303 12.02 0.83 -21.05
N SER A 304 11.12 1.70 -21.52
CA SER A 304 11.25 3.14 -21.32
C SER A 304 11.16 3.57 -19.86
N VAL A 305 10.35 2.89 -19.04
CA VAL A 305 10.28 3.10 -17.57
C VAL A 305 11.61 2.73 -16.91
N ILE A 306 12.22 1.59 -17.31
CA ILE A 306 13.52 1.14 -16.80
C ILE A 306 14.62 2.12 -17.21
N GLU A 307 14.68 2.55 -18.48
CA GLU A 307 15.61 3.58 -18.96
C GLU A 307 15.41 4.91 -18.22
N GLY A 308 14.16 5.30 -18.00
CA GLY A 308 13.81 6.51 -17.24
C GLY A 308 14.35 6.48 -15.83
N SER A 309 14.29 5.34 -15.16
CA SER A 309 14.83 5.17 -13.80
C SER A 309 16.33 5.43 -13.73
N LEU A 310 17.11 4.84 -14.64
CA LEU A 310 18.56 5.07 -14.70
C LEU A 310 18.92 6.50 -15.15
N ASN A 311 18.16 7.05 -16.10
CA ASN A 311 18.35 8.44 -16.52
C ASN A 311 18.08 9.43 -15.38
N ASN A 312 17.04 9.20 -14.57
CA ASN A 312 16.74 9.98 -13.38
C ASN A 312 17.89 9.89 -12.36
N PHE A 313 18.40 8.69 -12.11
CA PHE A 313 19.55 8.50 -11.22
C PHE A 313 20.78 9.28 -11.70
N LEU A 314 21.10 9.23 -12.99
CA LEU A 314 22.24 9.97 -13.55
C LEU A 314 22.04 11.50 -13.50
N ALA A 315 20.81 11.97 -13.59
CA ALA A 315 20.48 13.39 -13.48
C ALA A 315 20.57 13.92 -12.05
N ASP A 316 20.19 13.10 -11.07
CA ASP A 316 20.15 13.46 -9.65
C ASP A 316 21.49 13.22 -8.94
N THR A 317 22.42 12.46 -9.55
CA THR A 317 23.67 12.04 -8.91
C THR A 317 24.82 12.95 -9.26
N GLU A 318 25.47 13.52 -8.24
CA GLU A 318 26.76 14.19 -8.38
C GLU A 318 27.91 13.17 -8.28
N PHE A 319 28.79 13.15 -9.27
CA PHE A 319 30.00 12.33 -9.25
C PHE A 319 31.21 13.13 -8.71
N PRO A 320 32.09 12.51 -7.88
CA PRO A 320 32.18 11.06 -7.60
C PRO A 320 31.05 10.54 -6.69
N TYR A 321 30.51 9.38 -7.05
CA TYR A 321 29.44 8.68 -6.35
C TYR A 321 29.97 7.44 -5.62
N ASP A 322 29.66 7.30 -4.33
CA ASP A 322 30.04 6.14 -3.52
C ASP A 322 28.86 5.17 -3.37
N ALA A 323 28.87 4.09 -4.15
CA ALA A 323 27.83 3.08 -4.12
C ALA A 323 27.84 2.22 -2.85
N SER A 324 28.93 2.21 -2.06
CA SER A 324 29.00 1.47 -0.80
C SER A 324 28.17 2.12 0.33
N SER A 325 27.79 3.39 0.14
CA SER A 325 26.94 4.13 1.09
C SER A 325 25.44 3.96 0.81
N SER A 326 25.05 3.34 -0.29
CA SER A 326 23.67 3.20 -0.74
C SER A 326 22.96 1.92 -0.25
N SER A 327 23.65 1.06 0.50
CA SER A 327 23.03 -0.11 1.12
C SER A 327 22.31 0.28 2.42
N GLY A 328 21.22 1.02 2.30
CA GLY A 328 20.35 1.40 3.42
C GLY A 328 19.99 2.88 3.43
N GLY A 329 18.78 3.22 2.99
CA GLY A 329 18.17 4.53 3.22
C GLY A 329 18.67 5.66 2.31
N GLY A 330 17.74 6.46 1.80
CA GLY A 330 17.88 7.55 0.86
C GLY A 330 19.16 8.39 0.93
N MET A 331 19.60 8.82 -0.24
CA MET A 331 20.75 9.69 -0.44
C MET A 331 20.66 10.96 0.43
N ARG A 332 21.64 11.13 1.33
CA ARG A 332 21.95 12.45 1.90
C ARG A 332 22.78 13.23 0.87
N GLY A 333 22.15 14.07 0.11
CA GLY A 333 22.81 15.03 -0.78
C GLY A 333 22.48 16.46 -0.37
N GLY A 334 23.44 17.12 0.31
CA GLY A 334 23.46 18.56 0.51
C GLY A 334 24.69 18.98 1.31
N PRO A 335 25.52 19.95 0.84
CA PRO A 335 26.66 20.44 1.61
C PRO A 335 26.17 21.41 2.69
N GLY A 336 25.88 20.87 3.88
CA GLY A 336 25.57 21.67 5.07
C GLY A 336 26.72 21.59 6.07
N ASN A 337 27.64 22.58 6.03
CA ASN A 337 28.55 22.87 7.14
C ASN A 337 27.74 23.25 8.39
N GLY A 338 27.67 22.38 9.38
CA GLY A 338 27.09 22.69 10.65
C GLY A 338 27.57 21.74 11.74
N GLN A 339 28.61 22.12 12.47
CA GLN A 339 29.02 21.49 13.70
C GLN A 339 27.90 21.60 14.75
N GLY A 340 27.22 20.49 15.04
CA GLY A 340 26.36 20.36 16.19
C GLY A 340 27.17 20.00 17.46
N PRO A 341 26.75 20.46 18.65
CA PRO A 341 27.54 20.33 19.87
C PRO A 341 27.47 18.90 20.45
N LYS A 342 28.65 18.39 20.80
CA LYS A 342 28.80 17.15 21.57
C LYS A 342 28.14 17.28 22.95
N MET A 343 27.21 16.39 23.27
CA MET A 343 26.78 16.20 24.66
C MET A 343 27.76 15.26 25.41
N PRO A 344 28.15 15.59 26.65
CA PRO A 344 28.93 14.72 27.51
C PRO A 344 28.03 14.02 28.53
N GLY A 345 28.22 12.72 28.75
CA GLY A 345 27.69 12.09 29.95
C GLY A 345 27.51 10.58 29.82
N GLY A 346 28.59 9.82 30.05
CA GLY A 346 28.51 8.39 30.26
C GLY A 346 27.95 8.07 31.65
N PHE A 347 27.14 7.01 31.72
CA PHE A 347 26.77 6.38 32.98
C PHE A 347 27.57 5.09 33.20
N PRO A 348 27.99 4.77 34.44
CA PRO A 348 28.89 3.66 34.75
C PRO A 348 28.14 2.34 34.90
N GLY A 349 28.80 1.27 34.45
CA GLY A 349 28.33 -0.10 34.64
C GLY A 349 28.25 -0.51 36.11
N GLY A 350 27.27 -1.35 36.41
CA GLY A 350 27.11 -2.05 37.67
C GLY A 350 26.86 -3.53 37.44
N ASP A 351 27.86 -4.34 37.75
CA ASP A 351 27.76 -5.79 37.86
C ASP A 351 26.82 -6.17 39.01
N GLY A 352 25.78 -6.95 38.72
CA GLY A 352 24.89 -7.53 39.70
C GLY A 352 24.49 -8.95 39.33
N GLN A 353 25.14 -9.94 39.94
CA GLN A 353 24.77 -11.36 39.90
C GLN A 353 23.38 -11.60 40.47
N MET A 354 22.58 -12.40 39.79
CA MET A 354 21.34 -13.00 40.32
C MET A 354 21.63 -14.29 41.08
N PRO A 355 20.91 -14.59 42.20
CA PRO A 355 20.93 -15.88 42.85
C PRO A 355 19.92 -16.85 42.23
N GLU A 356 20.34 -18.11 42.13
CA GLU A 356 19.53 -19.27 41.73
C GLU A 356 18.51 -19.66 42.81
N GLY A 357 17.33 -20.12 42.34
CA GLY A 357 16.50 -21.11 43.02
C GLY A 357 15.08 -20.68 43.34
N GLU A 358 14.10 -21.20 42.62
CA GLU A 358 13.07 -22.12 43.14
C GLU A 358 11.97 -22.35 42.06
N SER A 359 11.75 -23.63 41.78
CA SER A 359 10.73 -24.15 40.86
C SER A 359 9.38 -24.28 41.56
N PHE A 360 8.30 -23.85 40.84
CA PHE A 360 6.93 -24.32 41.12
C PHE A 360 6.31 -24.93 39.84
N PRO A 361 5.47 -25.98 39.99
CA PRO A 361 5.06 -26.82 38.89
C PRO A 361 3.70 -26.44 38.29
N GLY A 362 3.60 -26.55 36.95
CA GLY A 362 2.40 -26.96 36.23
C GLY A 362 1.42 -25.86 35.82
N SER A 363 1.53 -25.41 34.59
CA SER A 363 0.36 -25.13 33.74
C SER A 363 0.81 -25.30 32.28
N ASP A 364 -0.02 -25.99 31.51
CA ASP A 364 0.23 -26.39 30.15
C ASP A 364 0.53 -25.18 29.27
N GLY A 365 1.69 -25.25 28.62
CA GLY A 365 2.16 -24.24 27.72
C GLY A 365 1.37 -24.19 26.42
N ARG A 366 0.86 -23.03 26.14
CA ARG A 366 0.79 -22.48 24.79
C ARG A 366 1.55 -21.18 24.83
N ASP A 367 2.76 -21.22 24.31
CA ASP A 367 3.51 -20.01 24.01
C ASP A 367 2.78 -19.24 22.93
N LEU A 368 2.17 -18.14 23.34
CA LEU A 368 1.82 -17.07 22.43
C LEU A 368 3.13 -16.34 22.11
N PRO A 369 3.51 -16.19 20.85
CA PRO A 369 4.61 -15.30 20.52
C PRO A 369 4.10 -13.85 20.65
N GLY A 370 4.27 -13.32 21.85
CA GLY A 370 4.18 -11.92 22.13
C GLY A 370 5.59 -11.36 22.19
N ASP A 371 6.20 -11.17 21.06
CA ASP A 371 7.46 -10.46 20.99
C ASP A 371 7.22 -8.97 20.80
N LYS A 372 7.79 -8.26 21.75
CA LYS A 372 8.00 -6.83 21.77
C LYS A 372 8.81 -6.44 20.54
N GLU A 373 8.15 -6.15 19.43
CA GLU A 373 8.73 -5.28 18.44
C GLU A 373 8.46 -3.85 18.90
N SER A 374 9.51 -3.23 19.45
CA SER A 374 9.59 -1.79 19.60
C SER A 374 9.30 -1.16 18.24
N TYR A 375 8.51 -0.10 18.24
CA TYR A 375 8.41 0.82 17.12
C TYR A 375 9.80 1.46 16.90
N GLU A 376 10.70 0.70 16.29
CA GLU A 376 11.91 1.23 15.71
C GLU A 376 11.57 1.60 14.27
N ASP A 377 12.05 2.75 13.87
CA ASP A 377 11.83 3.42 12.61
C ASP A 377 11.55 2.47 11.44
N ILE A 378 10.46 2.72 10.70
CA ILE A 378 10.04 2.03 9.48
C ILE A 378 11.16 2.00 8.43
N ASP A 379 12.23 2.76 8.62
CA ASP A 379 13.40 2.86 7.76
C ASP A 379 14.29 1.61 7.70
N ASP A 380 14.04 0.54 8.47
CA ASP A 380 15.00 -0.57 8.61
C ASP A 380 14.52 -1.96 8.17
N ILE A 381 13.45 -2.07 7.34
CA ILE A 381 13.16 -3.34 6.66
C ILE A 381 13.89 -3.37 5.32
N THR A 382 15.22 -3.30 5.37
CA THR A 382 16.05 -3.67 4.22
C THR A 382 16.21 -5.19 4.20
N ARG A 383 15.38 -5.88 3.42
CA ARG A 383 15.74 -7.22 2.97
C ARG A 383 16.90 -7.06 2.01
N ASN A 384 18.08 -7.55 2.38
CA ASN A 384 19.22 -7.68 1.48
C ASN A 384 18.86 -8.70 0.40
N GLU A 385 18.29 -8.24 -0.70
CA GLU A 385 18.12 -9.04 -1.89
C GLU A 385 19.48 -9.26 -2.52
N ALA A 386 19.90 -10.52 -2.58
CA ALA A 386 21.12 -10.90 -3.27
C ALA A 386 20.90 -10.72 -4.77
N SER A 387 21.29 -9.58 -5.31
CA SER A 387 21.45 -9.41 -6.76
C SER A 387 22.46 -10.46 -7.25
N THR A 388 22.06 -11.30 -8.19
CA THR A 388 22.92 -12.32 -8.77
C THR A 388 23.79 -11.78 -9.91
N GLY A 389 23.57 -10.54 -10.36
CA GLY A 389 24.16 -10.00 -11.56
C GLY A 389 25.36 -9.09 -11.31
N VAL A 390 25.12 -7.79 -11.21
CA VAL A 390 26.15 -6.76 -11.09
C VAL A 390 26.24 -6.29 -9.64
N SER A 391 27.40 -6.49 -9.01
CA SER A 391 27.68 -5.94 -7.69
C SER A 391 28.35 -4.57 -7.81
N LEU A 392 27.62 -3.51 -7.52
CA LEU A 392 28.16 -2.16 -7.46
C LEU A 392 28.74 -1.90 -6.07
N SER A 393 30.02 -1.51 -6.01
CA SER A 393 30.70 -1.21 -4.76
C SER A 393 31.83 -0.20 -4.96
N GLY A 394 32.06 0.63 -3.94
CA GLY A 394 33.11 1.65 -3.97
C GLY A 394 32.70 2.93 -4.71
N THR A 395 33.70 3.77 -5.01
CA THR A 395 33.47 5.11 -5.55
C THR A 395 33.66 5.13 -7.07
N TYR A 396 32.68 5.69 -7.77
CA TYR A 396 32.72 5.93 -9.21
C TYR A 396 32.99 7.42 -9.47
N GLU A 397 34.08 7.72 -10.15
CA GLU A 397 34.52 9.11 -10.37
C GLU A 397 33.65 9.86 -11.39
N THR A 398 32.99 9.14 -12.30
CA THR A 398 32.15 9.69 -13.37
C THR A 398 30.96 8.80 -13.68
N ALA A 399 29.92 9.35 -14.32
CA ALA A 399 28.80 8.58 -14.85
C ALA A 399 29.29 7.43 -15.76
N GLN A 400 30.26 7.69 -16.64
CA GLN A 400 30.83 6.64 -17.50
C GLN A 400 31.40 5.46 -16.68
N SER A 401 32.17 5.74 -15.61
CA SER A 401 32.74 4.67 -14.79
C SER A 401 31.67 3.85 -14.04
N TYR A 402 30.54 4.45 -13.71
CA TYR A 402 29.39 3.76 -13.16
C TYR A 402 28.73 2.85 -14.20
N ILE A 403 28.52 3.36 -15.42
CA ILE A 403 27.96 2.56 -16.52
C ILE A 403 28.92 1.43 -16.94
N ASP A 404 30.24 1.67 -16.96
CA ASP A 404 31.23 0.62 -17.22
C ASP A 404 31.15 -0.51 -16.17
N ALA A 405 30.83 -0.18 -14.92
CA ALA A 405 30.60 -1.17 -13.88
C ALA A 405 29.28 -1.96 -14.07
N LEU A 406 28.20 -1.29 -14.48
CA LEU A 406 26.94 -1.96 -14.86
C LEU A 406 27.18 -2.95 -16.01
N ASN A 407 28.05 -2.62 -16.95
CA ASN A 407 28.42 -3.45 -18.10
C ASN A 407 29.51 -4.49 -17.81
N SER A 408 29.92 -4.68 -16.54
CA SER A 408 31.04 -5.57 -16.20
C SER A 408 30.85 -7.03 -16.59
N ASN A 409 29.60 -7.52 -16.67
CA ASN A 409 29.24 -8.89 -17.04
C ASN A 409 28.72 -9.01 -18.50
N GLY A 410 28.61 -7.89 -19.21
CA GLY A 410 28.10 -7.80 -20.58
C GLY A 410 27.70 -6.37 -20.90
N GLU A 411 27.73 -5.97 -22.14
CA GLU A 411 27.34 -4.62 -22.57
C GLU A 411 25.83 -4.60 -22.78
N TRP A 412 25.08 -4.06 -21.82
CA TRP A 412 23.62 -3.95 -21.87
C TRP A 412 23.10 -2.53 -21.69
N VAL A 413 23.96 -1.60 -21.21
CA VAL A 413 23.66 -0.17 -21.10
C VAL A 413 24.55 0.60 -22.06
N SER A 414 23.97 1.35 -22.99
CA SER A 414 24.68 2.30 -23.85
C SER A 414 24.51 3.70 -23.29
N TYR A 415 25.64 4.45 -23.12
CA TYR A 415 25.66 5.77 -22.51
C TYR A 415 26.08 6.85 -23.48
N ASP A 416 25.29 7.89 -23.63
CA ASP A 416 25.65 9.12 -24.36
C ASP A 416 26.07 10.22 -23.37
N ALA A 417 27.40 10.44 -23.29
CA ALA A 417 27.97 11.46 -22.42
C ALA A 417 27.62 12.90 -22.84
N SER A 418 27.15 13.13 -24.06
CA SER A 418 26.77 14.47 -24.53
C SER A 418 25.42 14.93 -24.01
N THR A 419 24.53 14.01 -23.76
CA THR A 419 23.17 14.22 -23.21
C THR A 419 23.03 13.76 -21.78
N ASN A 420 24.00 13.02 -21.24
CA ASN A 420 23.95 12.33 -19.95
C ASN A 420 22.76 11.37 -19.87
N THR A 421 22.53 10.60 -20.96
CA THR A 421 21.41 9.66 -21.06
C THR A 421 21.87 8.26 -21.43
N VAL A 422 21.05 7.27 -21.09
CA VAL A 422 21.28 5.87 -21.43
C VAL A 422 20.15 5.30 -22.28
N THR A 423 20.49 4.21 -22.99
CA THR A 423 19.55 3.25 -23.53
C THR A 423 19.91 1.85 -23.04
N ILE A 424 18.89 0.98 -22.87
CA ILE A 424 19.03 -0.39 -22.37
C ILE A 424 18.70 -1.35 -23.51
N THR A 425 19.46 -2.43 -23.65
CA THR A 425 19.35 -3.38 -24.77
C THR A 425 18.02 -4.14 -24.73
N SER A 426 17.64 -4.66 -23.55
CA SER A 426 16.41 -5.43 -23.35
C SER A 426 16.01 -5.48 -21.88
N ILE A 427 14.75 -5.81 -21.61
CA ILE A 427 14.27 -6.08 -20.24
C ILE A 427 14.99 -7.30 -19.67
N GLU A 428 15.25 -8.34 -20.48
CA GLU A 428 15.95 -9.54 -20.05
C GLU A 428 17.37 -9.22 -19.56
N ASP A 429 18.14 -8.42 -20.30
CA ASP A 429 19.48 -8.00 -19.88
C ASP A 429 19.46 -7.22 -18.57
N PHE A 430 18.50 -6.30 -18.40
CA PHE A 430 18.29 -5.60 -17.14
C PHE A 430 17.98 -6.57 -15.99
N VAL A 431 17.06 -7.51 -16.20
CA VAL A 431 16.66 -8.49 -15.18
C VAL A 431 17.85 -9.38 -14.78
N LEU A 432 18.58 -9.91 -15.76
CA LEU A 432 19.79 -10.72 -15.50
C LEU A 432 20.90 -9.95 -14.79
N ALA A 433 20.99 -8.64 -15.01
CA ALA A 433 22.00 -7.77 -14.39
C ALA A 433 21.59 -7.30 -12.97
N CYS A 434 20.32 -6.98 -12.75
CA CYS A 434 19.85 -6.21 -11.58
C CYS A 434 18.83 -6.94 -10.71
N LYS A 435 18.23 -8.03 -11.18
CA LYS A 435 17.16 -8.75 -10.45
C LYS A 435 17.49 -10.23 -10.29
N SER A 436 16.72 -10.91 -9.45
CA SER A 436 16.67 -12.37 -9.37
C SER A 436 15.32 -12.80 -8.82
N ALA A 437 14.85 -13.99 -9.20
CA ALA A 437 13.69 -14.60 -8.59
C ALA A 437 14.02 -14.99 -7.14
N SER A 438 13.55 -14.20 -6.17
CA SER A 438 13.74 -14.44 -4.74
C SER A 438 12.67 -15.35 -4.14
N LYS A 439 11.51 -15.45 -4.78
CA LYS A 439 10.40 -16.31 -4.38
C LYS A 439 10.43 -17.64 -5.14
N ASN A 440 9.86 -18.70 -4.55
CA ASN A 440 9.67 -19.98 -5.20
C ASN A 440 8.71 -19.88 -6.40
N LEU A 441 8.55 -20.95 -7.16
CA LEU A 441 7.54 -21.06 -8.20
C LEU A 441 6.14 -21.04 -7.57
N GLY A 442 5.21 -20.29 -8.18
CA GLY A 442 4.02 -19.81 -7.51
C GLY A 442 4.44 -18.76 -6.49
N ALA A 443 4.91 -17.58 -6.96
CA ALA A 443 5.59 -16.59 -6.13
C ALA A 443 4.69 -16.04 -5.02
N PHE A 444 3.39 -16.04 -5.25
CA PHE A 444 2.36 -15.55 -4.33
C PHE A 444 1.37 -16.67 -3.93
N ASP A 445 0.92 -17.48 -4.87
CA ASP A 445 0.15 -18.71 -4.60
C ASP A 445 1.09 -19.93 -4.65
N GLN A 446 1.90 -20.07 -3.62
CA GLN A 446 2.92 -21.11 -3.56
C GLN A 446 2.31 -22.51 -3.62
N LEU A 447 2.91 -23.40 -4.41
CA LEU A 447 2.39 -24.76 -4.68
C LEU A 447 2.06 -25.57 -3.43
N ASP A 448 2.73 -25.34 -2.32
CA ASP A 448 2.46 -25.98 -1.02
C ASP A 448 1.57 -25.15 -0.07
N GLY A 449 1.04 -24.01 -0.54
CA GLY A 449 0.18 -23.12 0.24
C GLY A 449 0.89 -22.40 1.39
N GLY A 450 2.22 -22.32 1.36
CA GLY A 450 3.04 -21.86 2.50
C GLY A 450 3.39 -20.37 2.50
N GLN A 451 2.98 -19.59 1.49
CA GLN A 451 3.29 -18.17 1.37
C GLN A 451 2.35 -17.32 2.22
N GLY A 452 2.77 -16.07 2.52
CA GLY A 452 1.96 -15.12 3.29
C GLY A 452 0.62 -14.79 2.60
N GLU A 453 0.62 -14.71 1.29
CA GLU A 453 -0.55 -14.48 0.47
C GLU A 453 -1.52 -15.66 0.48
N ASN A 454 -1.03 -16.90 0.59
CA ASN A 454 -1.90 -18.05 0.86
C ASN A 454 -2.62 -17.91 2.20
N THR A 455 -1.92 -17.45 3.26
CA THR A 455 -2.54 -17.17 4.56
C THR A 455 -3.59 -16.05 4.42
N LEU A 456 -3.30 -15.01 3.64
CA LEU A 456 -4.23 -13.89 3.37
C LEU A 456 -5.53 -14.39 2.75
N PHE A 457 -5.47 -15.33 1.80
CA PHE A 457 -6.66 -15.90 1.19
C PHE A 457 -7.19 -17.15 1.93
N GLY A 458 -6.57 -17.50 3.06
CA GLY A 458 -7.08 -18.48 4.01
C GLY A 458 -8.41 -18.05 4.64
N TYR A 459 -8.87 -18.80 5.62
CA TYR A 459 -10.21 -18.67 6.19
C TYR A 459 -10.20 -18.29 7.68
N GLY A 460 -9.14 -17.64 8.14
CA GLY A 460 -9.00 -17.20 9.53
C GLY A 460 -8.72 -18.33 10.53
N ASP A 461 -8.37 -19.51 10.05
CA ASP A 461 -8.04 -20.70 10.86
C ASP A 461 -6.52 -20.94 10.97
N GLY A 462 -5.71 -20.02 10.45
CA GLY A 462 -4.24 -20.10 10.43
C GLY A 462 -3.69 -20.96 9.30
N SER A 463 -4.56 -21.51 8.43
CA SER A 463 -4.16 -22.28 7.24
C SER A 463 -4.17 -21.37 6.01
N GLY A 464 -3.18 -21.54 5.13
CA GLY A 464 -3.21 -20.95 3.80
C GLY A 464 -4.25 -21.62 2.90
N ALA A 465 -4.67 -20.90 1.86
CA ALA A 465 -5.48 -21.45 0.77
C ALA A 465 -4.96 -20.97 -0.57
N HIS A 466 -5.11 -21.79 -1.58
CA HIS A 466 -4.80 -21.44 -2.96
C HIS A 466 -5.84 -20.49 -3.54
N PHE A 467 -5.41 -19.58 -4.40
CA PHE A 467 -6.28 -18.51 -4.90
C PHE A 467 -6.09 -18.19 -6.41
N ASP A 468 -4.98 -18.63 -7.03
CA ASP A 468 -4.69 -18.39 -8.44
C ASP A 468 -5.38 -19.43 -9.33
N SER A 469 -6.42 -18.99 -10.02
CA SER A 469 -7.19 -19.85 -10.93
C SER A 469 -6.42 -20.21 -12.21
N CYS A 470 -5.53 -19.33 -12.69
CA CYS A 470 -4.71 -19.60 -13.86
C CYS A 470 -3.67 -20.69 -13.55
N LEU A 471 -2.98 -20.58 -12.43
CA LEU A 471 -2.06 -21.61 -11.96
C LEU A 471 -2.78 -22.95 -11.74
N ALA A 472 -3.99 -22.92 -11.16
CA ALA A 472 -4.82 -24.11 -10.98
C ALA A 472 -5.12 -24.83 -12.31
N ASP A 473 -5.47 -24.08 -13.35
CA ASP A 473 -5.75 -24.61 -14.69
C ASP A 473 -4.48 -25.20 -15.32
N ILE A 474 -3.34 -24.53 -15.19
CA ILE A 474 -2.04 -25.02 -15.66
C ILE A 474 -1.70 -26.37 -14.98
N LEU A 475 -1.83 -26.44 -13.65
CA LEU A 475 -1.57 -27.66 -12.89
C LEU A 475 -2.50 -28.81 -13.28
N ALA A 476 -3.79 -28.52 -13.53
CA ALA A 476 -4.76 -29.50 -13.98
C ALA A 476 -4.44 -30.06 -15.37
N GLU A 477 -4.02 -29.21 -16.31
CA GLU A 477 -3.63 -29.62 -17.66
C GLU A 477 -2.34 -30.43 -17.70
N LEU A 478 -1.39 -30.15 -16.80
CA LEU A 478 -0.16 -30.90 -16.63
C LEU A 478 -0.38 -32.22 -15.86
N GLY A 479 -1.52 -32.36 -15.18
CA GLY A 479 -1.82 -33.52 -14.32
C GLY A 479 -0.95 -33.52 -13.06
N SER A 480 -0.62 -32.34 -12.55
CA SER A 480 0.21 -32.15 -11.36
C SER A 480 -0.41 -32.74 -10.10
N GLY A 481 0.45 -33.13 -9.15
CA GLY A 481 0.05 -33.62 -7.83
C GLY A 481 -0.71 -32.59 -6.98
N TYR A 482 -0.57 -31.30 -7.27
CA TYR A 482 -1.21 -30.20 -6.54
C TYR A 482 -2.66 -29.89 -6.99
N THR A 483 -3.10 -30.42 -8.14
CA THR A 483 -4.41 -30.11 -8.75
C THR A 483 -5.59 -30.24 -7.78
N SER A 484 -5.56 -31.27 -6.89
CA SER A 484 -6.68 -31.52 -5.96
C SER A 484 -6.81 -30.46 -4.88
N ASP A 485 -5.70 -29.90 -4.43
CA ASP A 485 -5.66 -28.92 -3.34
C ASP A 485 -6.14 -27.56 -3.84
N TYR A 486 -5.65 -27.12 -5.01
CA TYR A 486 -6.17 -25.94 -5.70
C TYR A 486 -7.68 -26.03 -5.97
N ALA A 487 -8.15 -27.12 -6.53
CA ALA A 487 -9.58 -27.31 -6.82
C ALA A 487 -10.46 -27.28 -5.56
N ALA A 488 -9.95 -27.74 -4.41
CA ALA A 488 -10.68 -27.70 -3.14
C ALA A 488 -10.75 -26.26 -2.61
N ASP A 489 -9.65 -25.53 -2.63
CA ASP A 489 -9.58 -24.16 -2.10
C ASP A 489 -10.38 -23.16 -2.93
N LEU A 490 -10.28 -23.22 -4.26
CA LEU A 490 -11.00 -22.33 -5.18
C LEU A 490 -12.54 -22.45 -5.07
N THR A 491 -13.04 -23.55 -4.55
CA THR A 491 -14.50 -23.77 -4.38
C THR A 491 -15.02 -23.55 -2.96
N ARG A 492 -14.10 -23.37 -2.00
CA ARG A 492 -14.45 -23.14 -0.60
C ARG A 492 -15.00 -21.73 -0.42
N GLN A 493 -15.97 -21.58 0.47
CA GLN A 493 -16.55 -20.28 0.83
C GLN A 493 -16.17 -19.89 2.26
N ASP A 494 -16.04 -18.59 2.49
CA ASP A 494 -15.86 -18.01 3.81
C ASP A 494 -17.17 -17.94 4.63
N ALA A 495 -17.12 -17.32 5.81
CA ALA A 495 -18.27 -17.21 6.70
C ALA A 495 -19.42 -16.36 6.11
N VAL A 496 -19.10 -15.43 5.21
CA VAL A 496 -20.07 -14.56 4.53
C VAL A 496 -20.67 -15.27 3.30
N GLY A 497 -20.03 -16.33 2.82
CA GLY A 497 -20.45 -17.12 1.66
C GLY A 497 -19.72 -16.77 0.37
N ASN A 498 -18.64 -15.99 0.45
CA ASN A 498 -17.82 -15.63 -0.70
C ASN A 498 -16.73 -16.66 -0.97
N THR A 499 -16.55 -17.00 -2.23
CA THR A 499 -15.42 -17.79 -2.73
C THR A 499 -14.16 -16.95 -2.81
N VAL A 500 -13.01 -17.59 -3.01
CA VAL A 500 -11.73 -16.88 -3.04
C VAL A 500 -11.64 -15.88 -4.19
N ASP A 501 -12.22 -16.16 -5.35
CA ASP A 501 -12.27 -15.25 -6.50
C ASP A 501 -12.96 -13.92 -6.17
N ILE A 502 -14.05 -13.93 -5.41
CA ILE A 502 -14.71 -12.69 -4.95
C ILE A 502 -13.79 -11.93 -3.99
N ARG A 503 -13.14 -12.63 -3.04
CA ARG A 503 -12.21 -12.02 -2.09
C ARG A 503 -10.95 -11.50 -2.76
N LEU A 504 -10.48 -12.16 -3.81
CA LEU A 504 -9.37 -11.74 -4.64
C LEU A 504 -9.72 -10.45 -5.40
N ASN A 505 -10.92 -10.36 -6.00
CA ASN A 505 -11.42 -9.14 -6.62
C ASN A 505 -11.47 -7.96 -5.63
N MET A 506 -11.80 -8.20 -4.36
CA MET A 506 -11.75 -7.18 -3.30
C MET A 506 -10.32 -6.70 -3.01
N TYR A 507 -9.29 -7.51 -3.31
CA TYR A 507 -7.87 -7.22 -3.10
C TYR A 507 -7.11 -6.89 -4.39
N THR A 508 -7.83 -6.65 -5.49
CA THR A 508 -7.25 -6.30 -6.79
C THR A 508 -7.68 -4.89 -7.20
N PRO A 509 -6.84 -3.85 -7.05
CA PRO A 509 -7.16 -2.51 -7.51
C PRO A 509 -7.57 -2.44 -8.98
N LEU A 510 -6.88 -3.20 -9.86
CA LEU A 510 -7.18 -3.25 -11.30
C LEU A 510 -8.59 -3.76 -11.62
N TYR A 511 -9.20 -4.56 -10.71
CA TYR A 511 -10.60 -4.98 -10.86
C TYR A 511 -11.56 -3.80 -10.94
N TYR A 512 -11.28 -2.71 -10.21
CA TYR A 512 -12.11 -1.50 -10.18
C TYR A 512 -11.73 -0.47 -11.26
N LEU A 513 -10.50 -0.54 -11.77
CA LEU A 513 -9.89 0.49 -12.62
C LEU A 513 -9.90 0.14 -14.12
N LEU A 514 -9.97 -1.15 -14.49
CA LEU A 514 -9.91 -1.55 -15.89
C LEU A 514 -11.31 -1.65 -16.52
N GLU A 515 -11.50 -0.99 -17.67
CA GLU A 515 -12.76 -1.02 -18.43
C GLU A 515 -13.22 -2.43 -18.84
N THR A 516 -12.30 -3.38 -18.86
CA THR A 516 -12.56 -4.79 -19.21
C THR A 516 -13.02 -5.64 -18.04
N SER A 517 -12.96 -5.10 -16.81
CA SER A 517 -13.34 -5.79 -15.58
C SER A 517 -14.82 -5.59 -15.25
N ASP A 518 -15.44 -6.59 -14.62
CA ASP A 518 -16.82 -6.50 -14.10
C ASP A 518 -16.95 -5.49 -12.94
N GLY A 519 -15.84 -5.15 -12.28
CA GLY A 519 -15.78 -4.17 -11.19
C GLY A 519 -15.56 -2.72 -11.63
N TYR A 520 -15.37 -2.47 -12.93
CA TYR A 520 -15.11 -1.12 -13.42
C TYR A 520 -16.20 -0.13 -13.00
N GLN A 521 -15.77 1.00 -12.41
CA GLN A 521 -16.66 2.06 -11.90
C GLN A 521 -17.70 1.59 -10.84
N THR A 522 -17.41 0.53 -10.09
CA THR A 522 -18.26 0.08 -8.96
C THR A 522 -17.78 0.57 -7.59
N SER A 523 -16.79 1.44 -7.57
CA SER A 523 -16.21 2.05 -6.36
C SER A 523 -15.93 3.53 -6.57
N THR A 524 -15.63 4.23 -5.48
CA THR A 524 -15.10 5.60 -5.48
C THR A 524 -13.57 5.54 -5.44
N VAL A 525 -12.91 6.07 -6.46
CA VAL A 525 -11.44 6.07 -6.59
C VAL A 525 -10.87 7.35 -5.99
N ALA A 526 -9.74 7.24 -5.27
CA ALA A 526 -9.02 8.38 -4.71
C ALA A 526 -8.53 9.32 -5.82
N LYS A 527 -8.56 10.63 -5.56
CA LYS A 527 -8.21 11.64 -6.57
C LYS A 527 -6.70 11.83 -6.75
N TYR A 528 -5.90 11.49 -5.75
CA TYR A 528 -4.47 11.74 -5.75
C TYR A 528 -3.71 10.46 -5.42
N TRP A 529 -2.72 10.14 -6.27
CA TRP A 529 -1.94 8.94 -6.13
C TRP A 529 -0.45 9.24 -6.21
N ARG A 530 0.30 8.61 -5.31
CA ARG A 530 1.75 8.60 -5.35
C ARG A 530 2.25 7.17 -5.23
N ILE A 531 2.98 6.68 -6.22
CA ILE A 531 3.47 5.30 -6.28
C ILE A 531 4.98 5.34 -6.46
N ARG A 532 5.71 4.69 -5.58
CA ARG A 532 7.16 4.57 -5.62
C ARG A 532 7.57 3.12 -5.53
N THR A 533 8.56 2.73 -6.33
CA THR A 533 9.11 1.38 -6.23
C THR A 533 10.61 1.38 -6.48
N GLY A 534 11.34 0.60 -5.70
CA GLY A 534 12.73 0.32 -5.97
C GLY A 534 12.84 -0.60 -7.17
N ILE A 535 13.53 -0.17 -8.23
CA ILE A 535 13.52 -0.91 -9.50
C ILE A 535 14.23 -2.27 -9.40
N ALA A 536 15.13 -2.42 -8.41
CA ALA A 536 15.87 -3.67 -8.20
C ALA A 536 15.16 -4.66 -7.27
N GLN A 537 13.96 -4.32 -6.76
CA GLN A 537 13.22 -5.24 -5.89
C GLN A 537 12.92 -6.59 -6.58
N GLY A 538 12.93 -7.68 -5.79
CA GLY A 538 12.58 -9.03 -6.24
C GLY A 538 11.26 -9.55 -5.64
N ASP A 539 10.55 -8.76 -4.83
CA ASP A 539 9.31 -9.18 -4.18
C ASP A 539 8.11 -9.23 -5.14
N CYS A 540 8.07 -8.35 -6.15
CA CYS A 540 7.11 -8.41 -7.25
C CYS A 540 7.72 -7.97 -8.58
N ALA A 541 7.00 -8.22 -9.67
CA ALA A 541 7.36 -7.74 -10.99
C ALA A 541 7.04 -6.24 -11.11
N LEU A 542 7.87 -5.48 -11.83
CA LEU A 542 7.64 -4.05 -12.10
C LEU A 542 6.28 -3.76 -12.78
N SER A 543 5.74 -4.74 -13.50
CA SER A 543 4.40 -4.65 -14.10
C SER A 543 3.30 -4.43 -13.06
N THR A 544 3.47 -4.85 -11.81
CA THR A 544 2.47 -4.67 -10.75
C THR A 544 2.20 -3.19 -10.50
N GLU A 545 3.24 -2.42 -10.23
CA GLU A 545 3.13 -0.99 -9.96
C GLU A 545 2.89 -0.18 -11.23
N MET A 546 3.51 -0.57 -12.34
CA MET A 546 3.33 0.10 -13.63
C MET A 546 1.90 -0.02 -14.13
N ASN A 547 1.29 -1.21 -14.05
CA ASN A 547 -0.10 -1.41 -14.47
C ASN A 547 -1.08 -0.62 -13.60
N LEU A 548 -0.84 -0.58 -12.29
CA LEU A 548 -1.63 0.25 -11.37
C LEU A 548 -1.56 1.73 -11.76
N ALA A 549 -0.34 2.25 -11.97
CA ALA A 549 -0.15 3.64 -12.39
C ALA A 549 -0.84 3.95 -13.72
N LEU A 550 -0.68 3.08 -14.73
CA LEU A 550 -1.29 3.25 -16.06
C LEU A 550 -2.83 3.22 -16.00
N ALA A 551 -3.41 2.35 -15.19
CA ALA A 551 -4.86 2.29 -15.01
C ALA A 551 -5.39 3.58 -14.39
N LEU A 552 -4.70 4.08 -13.35
CA LEU A 552 -5.05 5.34 -12.67
C LEU A 552 -4.87 6.58 -13.54
N GLU A 553 -3.83 6.63 -14.39
CA GLU A 553 -3.61 7.74 -15.35
C GLU A 553 -4.70 7.83 -16.42
N ASN A 554 -5.42 6.74 -16.65
CA ASN A 554 -6.54 6.67 -17.60
C ASN A 554 -7.92 6.74 -16.93
N ASP A 555 -8.00 6.87 -15.60
CA ASP A 555 -9.25 7.01 -14.86
C ASP A 555 -9.70 8.48 -14.82
N GLU A 556 -10.96 8.75 -15.18
CA GLU A 556 -11.51 10.12 -15.29
C GLU A 556 -11.69 10.81 -13.92
N ASP A 557 -11.79 10.05 -12.83
CA ASP A 557 -11.97 10.56 -11.47
C ASP A 557 -10.64 10.88 -10.78
N VAL A 558 -9.50 10.44 -11.34
CA VAL A 558 -8.16 10.67 -10.81
C VAL A 558 -7.60 12.01 -11.31
N ASN A 559 -7.21 12.87 -10.38
CA ASN A 559 -6.65 14.18 -10.69
C ASN A 559 -5.15 14.14 -10.98
N SER A 560 -4.41 13.28 -10.27
CA SER A 560 -2.95 13.21 -10.38
C SER A 560 -2.44 11.84 -9.98
N VAL A 561 -1.51 11.31 -10.79
CA VAL A 561 -0.71 10.12 -10.51
C VAL A 561 0.76 10.52 -10.58
N ASP A 562 1.49 10.32 -9.49
CA ASP A 562 2.93 10.54 -9.40
C ASP A 562 3.62 9.18 -9.25
N PHE A 563 3.99 8.56 -10.37
CA PHE A 563 4.64 7.25 -10.42
C PHE A 563 6.12 7.40 -10.76
N GLU A 564 6.99 6.81 -9.93
CA GLU A 564 8.42 6.72 -10.21
C GLU A 564 9.02 5.40 -9.75
N THR A 565 10.01 4.96 -10.52
CA THR A 565 10.88 3.84 -10.19
C THR A 565 12.26 4.37 -9.77
N ILE A 566 12.78 3.83 -8.65
CA ILE A 566 13.99 4.36 -8.04
C ILE A 566 15.16 3.43 -8.33
N TRP A 567 16.13 3.93 -9.11
CA TRP A 567 17.32 3.17 -9.50
C TRP A 567 18.17 2.83 -8.28
N GLY A 568 18.64 1.57 -8.23
CA GLY A 568 19.52 1.07 -7.18
C GLY A 568 18.81 0.76 -5.84
N ALA A 569 17.52 1.04 -5.74
CA ALA A 569 16.73 0.68 -4.55
C ALA A 569 16.06 -0.69 -4.72
N GLY A 570 16.01 -1.46 -3.63
CA GLY A 570 15.28 -2.70 -3.49
C GLY A 570 13.86 -2.50 -2.96
N HIS A 571 13.34 -3.47 -2.20
CA HIS A 571 12.02 -3.43 -1.58
C HIS A 571 12.03 -2.56 -0.33
N THR A 572 11.86 -1.25 -0.50
CA THR A 572 11.95 -0.24 0.57
C THR A 572 11.06 0.98 0.24
N GLN A 573 10.95 1.91 1.18
CA GLN A 573 10.34 3.24 0.94
C GLN A 573 11.28 4.11 0.10
N ALA A 574 11.52 3.68 -1.13
CA ALA A 574 12.46 4.31 -2.03
C ALA A 574 11.99 5.68 -2.51
N GLU A 575 12.90 6.66 -2.51
CA GLU A 575 12.68 8.00 -3.04
C GLU A 575 13.87 8.42 -3.90
N ARG A 576 13.63 9.26 -4.90
CA ARG A 576 14.72 9.83 -5.73
C ARG A 576 15.65 10.72 -4.90
N THR A 577 15.05 11.56 -4.07
CA THR A 577 15.76 12.51 -3.20
C THR A 577 14.94 12.74 -1.93
N GLY A 578 15.61 13.17 -0.85
CA GLY A 578 14.95 13.43 0.42
C GLY A 578 14.58 12.17 1.21
N SER A 579 13.74 12.29 2.20
CA SER A 579 13.19 11.18 2.96
C SER A 579 11.76 10.85 2.53
N SER A 580 11.33 9.62 2.76
CA SER A 580 9.96 9.17 2.46
C SER A 580 8.90 10.01 3.18
N THR A 581 9.14 10.32 4.46
CA THR A 581 8.23 11.15 5.28
C THR A 581 8.14 12.58 4.76
N GLU A 582 9.27 13.27 4.51
CA GLU A 582 9.27 14.65 3.99
C GLU A 582 8.58 14.74 2.63
N ASN A 583 8.84 13.76 1.75
CA ASN A 583 8.23 13.72 0.42
C ASN A 583 6.72 13.43 0.48
N PHE A 584 6.29 12.54 1.38
CA PHE A 584 4.87 12.30 1.62
C PHE A 584 4.17 13.58 2.11
N ILE A 585 4.72 14.25 3.12
CA ILE A 585 4.18 15.51 3.66
C ILE A 585 4.10 16.58 2.56
N SER A 586 5.16 16.74 1.77
CA SER A 586 5.18 17.69 0.65
C SER A 586 4.10 17.36 -0.39
N TRP A 587 3.93 16.09 -0.72
CA TRP A 587 2.89 15.63 -1.65
C TRP A 587 1.47 15.89 -1.12
N VAL A 588 1.21 15.67 0.18
CA VAL A 588 -0.09 16.02 0.78
C VAL A 588 -0.35 17.52 0.68
N HIS A 589 0.66 18.37 0.96
CA HIS A 589 0.52 19.82 0.79
C HIS A 589 0.19 20.21 -0.66
N GLU A 590 0.82 19.57 -1.65
CA GLU A 590 0.55 19.79 -3.08
C GLU A 590 -0.90 19.41 -3.43
N CYS A 591 -1.36 18.24 -2.98
CA CYS A 591 -2.72 17.78 -3.20
C CYS A 591 -3.77 18.72 -2.57
N MET A 592 -3.49 19.24 -1.39
CA MET A 592 -4.39 20.17 -0.68
C MET A 592 -4.39 21.58 -1.27
N ALA A 593 -3.37 21.93 -2.04
CA ALA A 593 -3.31 23.24 -2.71
C ALA A 593 -4.12 23.27 -4.03
N GLY A 594 -4.54 22.11 -4.58
CA GLY A 594 -5.36 21.95 -5.77
C GLY A 594 -4.55 21.97 -7.05
#